data_d27c4ad2aab0732e5780ce8ea9f5c523
#
_entry.id   d27c4ad2aab0732e5780ce8ea9f5c523
#
_cell.length_a   1.000
_cell.length_b   1.000
_cell.length_c   1.000
_cell.angle_alpha   90.00
_cell.angle_beta   90.00
_cell.angle_gamma   90.00
#
_symmetry.space_group_name_H-M   'P 1'
#
loop_
_entity.id
_entity.type
_entity.pdbx_description
1 polymer ?
#
loop_
_entity_poly.entity_id
_entity_poly.type
_entity_poly.pdbx_seq_one_letter_code
_entity_poly.pdbx_strand_id
1 'polypeptide(L)'
;MSKQFDVIVIGGGPGGYIAAIRAAQLGFNVACIDEWKNEKGGPAPGGTCTNVGCIPSKALLQSSEHFEHANKHFAEHGITATDVKIDVARMIGRKDAVVKQNNDGILYLFKKNKVSFFHGRGSFVKAAEGGYEIQVAGAAQETLVGKQIIVATGSNPRALPGVPFDEEKVLSNDGALRIGATPKKLGLIGAGVIGLEMGSVWRRVGADVTVLEGLPTFLGAVDEQIAKEAKKAFDKQGLKVELGVKIGEVKTGGEGVTVAYTDAKGEARELAVDKLIVSIGRVPNTIGLNPEAVGLQLDERGAIVVDADCKTNLPSVWAVGDVVRGPMLAHKAEEEGVAVAERIAGQHGHVNFNTIPWVIYTSPEIAWVGRTEQQLKADGVQYKAGTFPFLANGRARALGDTTGMVKFLADAATDEILGVHIVGPMASELISEAVVAMEFKASAEDIARICHAHPSLSEATKEAALAVDKRTLNF
;
A
#
# COMPACT_ATOMS: atom_id res chain seq x y z
N MET A 1 -7.92 27.20 -29.64
CA MET A 1 -6.46 27.20 -29.42
C MET A 1 -6.18 26.25 -28.26
N SER A 2 -5.24 25.34 -28.41
CA SER A 2 -4.80 24.45 -27.33
C SER A 2 -4.12 25.24 -26.22
N LYS A 3 -4.40 24.90 -24.95
CA LYS A 3 -3.74 25.51 -23.80
C LYS A 3 -2.32 24.94 -23.67
N GLN A 4 -1.34 25.78 -23.42
CA GLN A 4 0.09 25.42 -23.32
C GLN A 4 0.52 25.30 -21.87
N PHE A 5 1.29 24.27 -21.54
CA PHE A 5 1.85 24.02 -20.21
C PHE A 5 3.35 23.63 -20.31
N ASP A 6 4.11 23.95 -19.29
CA ASP A 6 5.48 23.46 -19.19
C ASP A 6 5.48 21.98 -18.79
N VAL A 7 4.59 21.58 -17.86
CA VAL A 7 4.44 20.19 -17.40
C VAL A 7 2.96 19.79 -17.41
N ILE A 8 2.65 18.65 -18.02
CA ILE A 8 1.34 18.00 -17.88
C ILE A 8 1.52 16.69 -17.14
N VAL A 9 0.75 16.50 -16.07
CA VAL A 9 0.68 15.26 -15.30
C VAL A 9 -0.61 14.53 -15.63
N ILE A 10 -0.52 13.28 -16.09
CA ILE A 10 -1.66 12.41 -16.41
C ILE A 10 -1.86 11.42 -15.27
N GLY A 11 -2.91 11.62 -14.48
CA GLY A 11 -3.22 10.90 -13.24
C GLY A 11 -2.97 11.75 -12.00
N GLY A 12 -3.98 11.88 -11.13
CA GLY A 12 -3.96 12.65 -9.89
C GLY A 12 -3.82 11.78 -8.64
N GLY A 13 -3.28 10.55 -8.76
CA GLY A 13 -2.90 9.70 -7.64
C GLY A 13 -1.67 10.25 -6.87
N PRO A 14 -1.18 9.54 -5.83
CA PRO A 14 -0.07 10.03 -4.98
C PRO A 14 1.14 10.52 -5.78
N GLY A 15 1.65 9.72 -6.71
CA GLY A 15 2.77 10.15 -7.56
C GLY A 15 2.44 11.37 -8.43
N GLY A 16 1.21 11.44 -8.96
CA GLY A 16 0.82 12.49 -9.88
C GLY A 16 0.55 13.84 -9.20
N TYR A 17 -0.27 13.87 -8.13
CA TYR A 17 -0.56 15.15 -7.47
C TYR A 17 0.69 15.74 -6.79
N ILE A 18 1.56 14.90 -6.23
CA ILE A 18 2.83 15.35 -5.63
C ILE A 18 3.77 15.89 -6.71
N ALA A 19 3.93 15.16 -7.85
CA ALA A 19 4.74 15.65 -8.97
C ALA A 19 4.24 16.99 -9.50
N ALA A 20 2.92 17.14 -9.66
CA ALA A 20 2.31 18.39 -10.12
C ALA A 20 2.57 19.57 -9.16
N ILE A 21 2.40 19.34 -7.86
CA ILE A 21 2.66 20.35 -6.83
C ILE A 21 4.15 20.71 -6.81
N ARG A 22 5.05 19.72 -6.83
CA ARG A 22 6.50 19.98 -6.79
C ARG A 22 6.96 20.72 -8.03
N ALA A 23 6.51 20.35 -9.22
CA ALA A 23 6.81 21.08 -10.46
C ALA A 23 6.33 22.53 -10.40
N ALA A 24 5.12 22.77 -9.88
CA ALA A 24 4.61 24.14 -9.71
C ALA A 24 5.44 24.97 -8.70
N GLN A 25 5.91 24.35 -7.61
CA GLN A 25 6.82 24.99 -6.65
C GLN A 25 8.17 25.35 -7.26
N LEU A 26 8.60 24.61 -8.27
CA LEU A 26 9.83 24.87 -9.04
C LEU A 26 9.64 25.92 -10.15
N GLY A 27 8.44 26.52 -10.24
CA GLY A 27 8.15 27.65 -11.12
C GLY A 27 7.54 27.29 -12.48
N PHE A 28 7.22 26.04 -12.73
CA PHE A 28 6.58 25.60 -13.97
C PHE A 28 5.10 25.95 -14.00
N ASN A 29 4.57 26.19 -15.21
CA ASN A 29 3.13 26.23 -15.48
C ASN A 29 2.63 24.78 -15.65
N VAL A 30 1.83 24.28 -14.69
CA VAL A 30 1.49 22.86 -14.55
C VAL A 30 -0.01 22.61 -14.75
N ALA A 31 -0.33 21.57 -15.54
CA ALA A 31 -1.64 20.94 -15.59
C ALA A 31 -1.60 19.55 -14.93
N CYS A 32 -2.63 19.21 -14.15
CA CYS A 32 -2.87 17.85 -13.68
C CYS A 32 -4.24 17.37 -14.17
N ILE A 33 -4.28 16.16 -14.77
CA ILE A 33 -5.49 15.58 -15.37
C ILE A 33 -5.84 14.34 -14.55
N ASP A 34 -7.09 14.26 -14.05
CA ASP A 34 -7.56 13.08 -13.32
C ASP A 34 -9.06 12.83 -13.56
N GLU A 35 -9.46 11.57 -13.70
CA GLU A 35 -10.83 11.20 -14.01
C GLU A 35 -11.68 10.74 -12.83
N TRP A 36 -11.07 10.57 -11.64
CA TRP A 36 -11.79 10.09 -10.47
C TRP A 36 -12.97 10.99 -10.09
N LYS A 37 -14.10 10.35 -9.77
CA LYS A 37 -15.36 10.99 -9.45
C LYS A 37 -15.82 10.62 -8.05
N ASN A 38 -16.31 11.62 -7.32
CA ASN A 38 -17.09 11.37 -6.11
C ASN A 38 -18.52 10.89 -6.48
N GLU A 39 -19.30 10.51 -5.46
CA GLU A 39 -20.67 10.02 -5.62
C GLU A 39 -21.62 10.98 -6.39
N LYS A 40 -21.31 12.28 -6.40
CA LYS A 40 -22.07 13.31 -7.10
C LYS A 40 -21.55 13.57 -8.53
N GLY A 41 -20.57 12.78 -8.98
CA GLY A 41 -19.95 12.96 -10.31
C GLY A 41 -18.92 14.09 -10.38
N GLY A 42 -18.64 14.77 -9.28
CA GLY A 42 -17.61 15.81 -9.19
C GLY A 42 -16.20 15.22 -9.05
N PRO A 43 -15.15 16.06 -9.16
CA PRO A 43 -13.76 15.60 -9.09
C PRO A 43 -13.40 15.01 -7.72
N ALA A 44 -12.60 13.94 -7.73
CA ALA A 44 -12.09 13.27 -6.55
C ALA A 44 -10.62 12.86 -6.75
N PRO A 45 -9.67 13.81 -6.91
CA PRO A 45 -8.26 13.48 -7.12
C PRO A 45 -7.69 12.73 -5.90
N GLY A 46 -6.61 11.98 -6.13
CA GLY A 46 -5.94 11.16 -5.12
C GLY A 46 -5.80 9.69 -5.53
N GLY A 47 -6.34 9.34 -6.71
CA GLY A 47 -6.20 8.01 -7.31
C GLY A 47 -6.75 6.89 -6.44
N THR A 48 -6.25 5.68 -6.67
CA THR A 48 -6.63 4.46 -5.92
C THR A 48 -6.39 4.63 -4.42
N CYS A 49 -5.22 5.14 -4.01
CA CYS A 49 -4.84 5.24 -2.59
C CYS A 49 -5.87 6.03 -1.77
N THR A 50 -6.24 7.21 -2.24
CA THR A 50 -7.17 8.09 -1.52
C THR A 50 -8.62 7.61 -1.61
N ASN A 51 -9.05 7.11 -2.77
CA ASN A 51 -10.46 6.83 -3.01
C ASN A 51 -10.88 5.40 -2.62
N VAL A 52 -10.06 4.39 -2.98
CA VAL A 52 -10.41 2.96 -2.84
C VAL A 52 -9.24 2.10 -2.37
N GLY A 53 -8.29 2.68 -1.65
CA GLY A 53 -7.07 1.99 -1.18
C GLY A 53 -6.68 2.36 0.24
N CYS A 54 -5.50 3.00 0.38
CA CYS A 54 -4.84 3.25 1.66
C CYS A 54 -5.72 4.01 2.67
N ILE A 55 -6.30 5.13 2.25
CA ILE A 55 -7.05 6.00 3.17
C ILE A 55 -8.33 5.33 3.67
N PRO A 56 -9.23 4.83 2.80
CA PRO A 56 -10.45 4.18 3.28
C PRO A 56 -10.16 2.87 4.05
N SER A 57 -9.15 2.08 3.67
CA SER A 57 -8.84 0.84 4.40
C SER A 57 -8.36 1.13 5.83
N LYS A 58 -7.51 2.12 6.03
CA LYS A 58 -7.02 2.52 7.37
C LYS A 58 -8.15 3.11 8.22
N ALA A 59 -9.08 3.85 7.60
CA ALA A 59 -10.28 4.32 8.31
C ALA A 59 -11.16 3.18 8.82
N LEU A 60 -11.33 2.09 8.04
CA LEU A 60 -12.09 0.91 8.46
C LEU A 60 -11.31 0.07 9.50
N LEU A 61 -10.00 -0.12 9.29
CA LEU A 61 -9.14 -0.82 10.26
C LEU A 61 -9.23 -0.16 11.63
N GLN A 62 -9.08 1.16 11.71
CA GLN A 62 -9.17 1.89 12.96
C GLN A 62 -10.54 1.74 13.64
N SER A 63 -11.62 1.86 12.87
CA SER A 63 -12.99 1.73 13.45
C SER A 63 -13.26 0.31 13.95
N SER A 64 -12.85 -0.72 13.19
CA SER A 64 -13.01 -2.12 13.58
C SER A 64 -12.13 -2.49 14.78
N GLU A 65 -10.96 -1.90 14.90
CA GLU A 65 -10.05 -2.10 16.03
C GLU A 65 -10.63 -1.50 17.33
N HIS A 66 -11.16 -0.29 17.28
CA HIS A 66 -11.86 0.29 18.44
C HIS A 66 -13.02 -0.57 18.89
N PHE A 67 -13.79 -1.14 17.96
CA PHE A 67 -14.87 -2.05 18.28
C PHE A 67 -14.37 -3.34 18.95
N GLU A 68 -13.29 -3.93 18.44
CA GLU A 68 -12.68 -5.12 19.03
C GLU A 68 -12.11 -4.83 20.42
N HIS A 69 -11.40 -3.71 20.61
CA HIS A 69 -10.85 -3.28 21.89
C HIS A 69 -11.95 -3.09 22.95
N ALA A 70 -13.06 -2.43 22.57
CA ALA A 70 -14.17 -2.21 23.48
C ALA A 70 -14.81 -3.53 23.96
N ASN A 71 -14.84 -4.56 23.10
CA ASN A 71 -15.43 -5.86 23.43
C ASN A 71 -14.46 -6.82 24.16
N LYS A 72 -13.16 -6.70 23.94
CA LYS A 72 -12.20 -7.72 24.41
C LYS A 72 -11.19 -7.22 25.45
N HIS A 73 -10.82 -5.92 25.40
CA HIS A 73 -9.67 -5.40 26.14
C HIS A 73 -10.01 -4.34 27.19
N PHE A 74 -11.16 -3.67 27.09
CA PHE A 74 -11.53 -2.61 28.04
C PHE A 74 -11.60 -3.09 29.49
N ALA A 75 -12.00 -4.34 29.73
CA ALA A 75 -12.07 -4.92 31.06
C ALA A 75 -10.69 -4.98 31.75
N GLU A 76 -9.61 -5.19 31.01
CA GLU A 76 -8.24 -5.20 31.53
C GLU A 76 -7.82 -3.83 32.08
N HIS A 77 -8.41 -2.74 31.54
CA HIS A 77 -8.20 -1.37 31.99
C HIS A 77 -9.19 -0.93 33.08
N GLY A 78 -10.04 -1.85 33.60
CA GLY A 78 -11.06 -1.51 34.58
C GLY A 78 -12.28 -0.77 33.98
N ILE A 79 -12.41 -0.75 32.64
CA ILE A 79 -13.50 -0.10 31.93
C ILE A 79 -14.60 -1.13 31.67
N THR A 80 -15.81 -0.88 32.21
CA THR A 80 -16.99 -1.69 31.90
C THR A 80 -17.69 -1.13 30.68
N ALA A 81 -17.78 -1.93 29.61
CA ALA A 81 -18.57 -1.62 28.43
C ALA A 81 -19.57 -2.76 28.19
N THR A 82 -20.86 -2.44 28.27
CA THR A 82 -21.94 -3.40 28.05
C THR A 82 -22.62 -3.13 26.72
N ASP A 83 -23.08 -4.19 26.04
CA ASP A 83 -23.81 -4.12 24.77
C ASP A 83 -23.15 -3.28 23.67
N VAL A 84 -21.82 -3.35 23.57
CA VAL A 84 -21.09 -2.64 22.52
C VAL A 84 -21.49 -3.22 21.17
N LYS A 85 -22.06 -2.37 20.30
CA LYS A 85 -22.52 -2.73 18.97
C LYS A 85 -21.84 -1.84 17.94
N ILE A 86 -21.63 -2.39 16.73
CA ILE A 86 -21.15 -1.61 15.61
C ILE A 86 -22.29 -1.33 14.63
N ASP A 87 -22.40 -0.09 14.21
CA ASP A 87 -23.23 0.33 13.09
C ASP A 87 -22.34 0.40 11.85
N VAL A 88 -22.42 -0.62 10.99
CA VAL A 88 -21.60 -0.73 9.79
C VAL A 88 -21.86 0.40 8.81
N ALA A 89 -23.12 0.83 8.65
CA ALA A 89 -23.45 1.93 7.75
C ALA A 89 -22.80 3.24 8.20
N ARG A 90 -22.78 3.49 9.52
CA ARG A 90 -22.11 4.66 10.10
C ARG A 90 -20.58 4.55 10.00
N MET A 91 -20.01 3.35 10.16
CA MET A 91 -18.59 3.09 9.95
C MET A 91 -18.18 3.40 8.50
N ILE A 92 -18.95 2.95 7.50
CA ILE A 92 -18.75 3.26 6.09
C ILE A 92 -18.88 4.76 5.84
N GLY A 93 -19.93 5.42 6.35
CA GLY A 93 -20.11 6.87 6.21
C GLY A 93 -18.96 7.68 6.81
N ARG A 94 -18.36 7.25 7.94
CA ARG A 94 -17.15 7.85 8.49
C ARG A 94 -15.97 7.71 7.52
N LYS A 95 -15.76 6.52 6.96
CA LYS A 95 -14.71 6.26 5.94
C LYS A 95 -14.90 7.17 4.72
N ASP A 96 -16.12 7.33 4.20
CA ASP A 96 -16.42 8.21 3.06
C ASP A 96 -16.16 9.68 3.38
N ALA A 97 -16.47 10.13 4.59
CA ALA A 97 -16.14 11.47 5.06
C ALA A 97 -14.62 11.72 5.09
N VAL A 98 -13.83 10.75 5.54
CA VAL A 98 -12.36 10.81 5.55
C VAL A 98 -11.81 10.89 4.11
N VAL A 99 -12.31 10.06 3.20
CA VAL A 99 -11.94 10.11 1.77
C VAL A 99 -12.23 11.48 1.18
N LYS A 100 -13.45 11.99 1.42
CA LYS A 100 -13.83 13.32 0.92
C LYS A 100 -12.93 14.43 1.45
N GLN A 101 -12.57 14.42 2.74
CA GLN A 101 -11.66 15.40 3.32
C GLN A 101 -10.29 15.38 2.61
N ASN A 102 -9.76 14.21 2.28
CA ASN A 102 -8.51 14.07 1.54
C ASN A 102 -8.64 14.60 0.09
N ASN A 103 -9.72 14.28 -0.62
CA ASN A 103 -9.95 14.81 -1.97
C ASN A 103 -10.03 16.35 -1.96
N ASP A 104 -10.81 16.92 -1.02
CA ASP A 104 -10.93 18.37 -0.84
C ASP A 104 -9.56 19.01 -0.53
N GLY A 105 -8.74 18.32 0.29
CA GLY A 105 -7.37 18.72 0.61
C GLY A 105 -6.48 18.78 -0.63
N ILE A 106 -6.52 17.78 -1.50
CA ILE A 106 -5.74 17.77 -2.74
C ILE A 106 -6.18 18.91 -3.67
N LEU A 107 -7.49 19.11 -3.85
CA LEU A 107 -8.01 20.25 -4.63
C LEU A 107 -7.57 21.61 -4.07
N TYR A 108 -7.56 21.74 -2.75
CA TYR A 108 -7.01 22.94 -2.08
C TYR A 108 -5.51 23.12 -2.38
N LEU A 109 -4.72 22.04 -2.32
CA LEU A 109 -3.29 22.07 -2.62
C LEU A 109 -3.02 22.45 -4.08
N PHE A 110 -3.79 21.97 -5.03
CA PHE A 110 -3.71 22.39 -6.42
C PHE A 110 -3.95 23.90 -6.56
N LYS A 111 -5.02 24.41 -5.94
CA LYS A 111 -5.31 25.86 -5.95
C LYS A 111 -4.20 26.67 -5.30
N LYS A 112 -3.70 26.24 -4.13
CA LYS A 112 -2.62 26.90 -3.38
C LYS A 112 -1.33 27.03 -4.20
N ASN A 113 -0.99 25.97 -4.95
CA ASN A 113 0.22 25.89 -5.76
C ASN A 113 0.00 26.33 -7.23
N LYS A 114 -1.19 26.84 -7.58
CA LYS A 114 -1.55 27.30 -8.93
C LYS A 114 -1.44 26.19 -10.00
N VAL A 115 -1.66 24.94 -9.62
CA VAL A 115 -1.78 23.83 -10.57
C VAL A 115 -3.15 23.90 -11.25
N SER A 116 -3.19 23.90 -12.58
CA SER A 116 -4.43 23.84 -13.35
C SER A 116 -4.96 22.41 -13.36
N PHE A 117 -6.06 22.16 -12.66
CA PHE A 117 -6.67 20.84 -12.60
C PHE A 117 -7.71 20.66 -13.70
N PHE A 118 -7.65 19.52 -14.41
CA PHE A 118 -8.59 19.11 -15.46
C PHE A 118 -9.25 17.79 -15.08
N HIS A 119 -10.58 17.83 -14.91
CA HIS A 119 -11.34 16.64 -14.57
C HIS A 119 -11.72 15.85 -15.82
N GLY A 120 -11.05 14.75 -16.05
CA GLY A 120 -11.27 13.85 -17.19
C GLY A 120 -10.11 12.89 -17.40
N ARG A 121 -10.24 12.04 -18.42
CA ARG A 121 -9.20 11.11 -18.81
C ARG A 121 -8.21 11.77 -19.76
N GLY A 122 -6.92 11.74 -19.42
CA GLY A 122 -5.82 12.20 -20.25
C GLY A 122 -5.32 11.12 -21.19
N SER A 123 -5.13 11.42 -22.48
CA SER A 123 -4.58 10.50 -23.48
C SER A 123 -3.65 11.23 -24.45
N PHE A 124 -2.63 10.53 -24.93
CA PHE A 124 -1.75 11.03 -25.99
C PHE A 124 -2.52 11.12 -27.31
N VAL A 125 -2.31 12.20 -28.06
CA VAL A 125 -2.82 12.39 -29.42
C VAL A 125 -1.69 12.23 -30.43
N LYS A 126 -0.62 13.01 -30.26
CA LYS A 126 0.57 13.01 -31.14
C LYS A 126 1.70 13.80 -30.51
N ALA A 127 2.91 13.62 -31.06
CA ALA A 127 3.99 14.60 -30.86
C ALA A 127 3.63 15.94 -31.52
N ALA A 128 3.96 17.04 -30.86
CA ALA A 128 3.71 18.40 -31.32
C ALA A 128 5.01 19.20 -31.30
N GLU A 129 5.03 20.37 -31.95
CA GLU A 129 6.17 21.26 -31.87
C GLU A 129 6.42 21.68 -30.41
N GLY A 130 7.58 21.31 -29.89
CA GLY A 130 8.01 21.60 -28.51
C GLY A 130 7.36 20.74 -27.42
N GLY A 131 6.76 19.56 -27.75
CA GLY A 131 6.22 18.64 -26.75
C GLY A 131 5.17 17.65 -27.27
N TYR A 132 4.08 17.46 -26.51
CA TYR A 132 3.05 16.48 -26.82
C TYR A 132 1.66 17.08 -26.66
N GLU A 133 0.79 16.71 -27.59
CA GLU A 133 -0.63 17.02 -27.53
C GLU A 133 -1.36 15.95 -26.72
N ILE A 134 -2.05 16.41 -25.67
CA ILE A 134 -2.80 15.56 -24.73
C ILE A 134 -4.27 15.96 -24.82
N GLN A 135 -5.13 14.97 -25.08
CA GLN A 135 -6.58 15.14 -25.02
C GLN A 135 -7.08 14.88 -23.61
N VAL A 136 -7.96 15.72 -23.12
CA VAL A 136 -8.72 15.51 -21.89
C VAL A 136 -10.15 15.16 -22.25
N ALA A 137 -10.57 13.94 -21.99
CA ALA A 137 -11.95 13.47 -22.15
C ALA A 137 -12.70 13.62 -20.83
N GLY A 138 -13.42 14.71 -20.65
CA GLY A 138 -14.22 15.04 -19.47
C GLY A 138 -15.63 15.51 -19.85
N ALA A 139 -16.20 16.44 -19.08
CA ALA A 139 -17.48 17.08 -19.39
C ALA A 139 -17.43 17.88 -20.70
N ALA A 140 -16.26 18.42 -21.05
CA ALA A 140 -15.92 18.96 -22.35
C ALA A 140 -14.62 18.31 -22.83
N GLN A 141 -14.49 18.15 -24.15
CA GLN A 141 -13.21 17.76 -24.74
C GLN A 141 -12.29 18.97 -24.80
N GLU A 142 -11.12 18.84 -24.20
CA GLU A 142 -10.08 19.86 -24.25
C GLU A 142 -8.77 19.25 -24.78
N THR A 143 -8.01 20.06 -25.52
CA THR A 143 -6.68 19.67 -25.98
C THR A 143 -5.64 20.57 -25.31
N LEU A 144 -4.67 19.93 -24.67
CA LEU A 144 -3.53 20.59 -23.99
C LEU A 144 -2.24 20.24 -24.74
N VAL A 145 -1.27 21.13 -24.71
CA VAL A 145 0.10 20.86 -25.20
C VAL A 145 1.07 21.05 -24.06
N GLY A 146 1.86 20.04 -23.77
CA GLY A 146 2.87 20.03 -22.68
C GLY A 146 4.27 19.83 -23.22
N LYS A 147 5.23 20.61 -22.72
CA LYS A 147 6.66 20.42 -23.02
C LYS A 147 7.22 19.20 -22.35
N GLN A 148 6.80 18.91 -21.13
CA GLN A 148 7.15 17.74 -20.32
C GLN A 148 5.86 17.01 -19.96
N ILE A 149 5.86 15.69 -20.06
CA ILE A 149 4.71 14.85 -19.68
C ILE A 149 5.14 13.90 -18.56
N ILE A 150 4.37 13.83 -17.49
CA ILE A 150 4.54 12.86 -16.41
C ILE A 150 3.32 11.94 -16.42
N VAL A 151 3.51 10.65 -16.72
CA VAL A 151 2.45 9.65 -16.67
C VAL A 151 2.41 9.02 -15.28
N ALA A 152 1.29 9.17 -14.56
CA ALA A 152 1.07 8.69 -13.21
C ALA A 152 -0.31 8.01 -13.09
N THR A 153 -0.68 7.22 -14.08
CA THR A 153 -2.02 6.62 -14.25
C THR A 153 -2.29 5.45 -13.30
N GLY A 154 -1.28 4.99 -12.56
CA GLY A 154 -1.43 4.03 -11.47
C GLY A 154 -1.69 2.59 -11.92
N SER A 155 -2.57 1.90 -11.20
CA SER A 155 -2.84 0.47 -11.38
C SER A 155 -4.31 0.12 -11.14
N ASN A 156 -4.72 -1.04 -11.69
CA ASN A 156 -6.03 -1.65 -11.49
C ASN A 156 -5.93 -2.96 -10.70
N PRO A 157 -6.98 -3.39 -9.99
CA PRO A 157 -7.00 -4.71 -9.37
C PRO A 157 -6.94 -5.81 -10.44
N ARG A 158 -6.24 -6.91 -10.12
CA ARG A 158 -6.17 -8.09 -10.98
C ARG A 158 -7.37 -9.00 -10.69
N ALA A 159 -8.21 -9.22 -11.68
CA ALA A 159 -9.28 -10.21 -11.60
C ALA A 159 -8.73 -11.65 -11.73
N LEU A 160 -9.47 -12.62 -11.21
CA LEU A 160 -9.25 -14.03 -11.55
C LEU A 160 -9.64 -14.29 -13.01
N PRO A 161 -8.90 -15.12 -13.74
CA PRO A 161 -9.28 -15.50 -15.10
C PRO A 161 -10.71 -16.08 -15.14
N GLY A 162 -11.57 -15.51 -15.98
CA GLY A 162 -12.96 -15.93 -16.13
C GLY A 162 -13.91 -15.54 -15.00
N VAL A 163 -13.44 -14.79 -13.98
CA VAL A 163 -14.26 -14.33 -12.85
C VAL A 163 -14.17 -12.81 -12.75
N PRO A 164 -15.02 -12.05 -13.46
CA PRO A 164 -15.00 -10.60 -13.39
C PRO A 164 -15.49 -10.10 -12.02
N PHE A 165 -15.06 -8.91 -11.64
CA PHE A 165 -15.65 -8.20 -10.51
C PHE A 165 -17.06 -7.70 -10.89
N ASP A 166 -18.06 -8.05 -10.09
CA ASP A 166 -19.40 -7.48 -10.15
C ASP A 166 -19.62 -6.40 -9.08
N GLU A 167 -18.66 -6.27 -8.16
CA GLU A 167 -18.64 -5.36 -7.01
C GLU A 167 -19.84 -5.52 -6.06
N GLU A 168 -20.58 -6.61 -6.19
CA GLU A 168 -21.70 -6.99 -5.34
C GLU A 168 -21.41 -8.28 -4.58
N LYS A 169 -21.00 -9.34 -5.27
CA LYS A 169 -20.66 -10.66 -4.72
C LYS A 169 -19.19 -10.97 -4.87
N VAL A 170 -18.62 -10.71 -6.04
CA VAL A 170 -17.19 -10.84 -6.32
C VAL A 170 -16.58 -9.44 -6.35
N LEU A 171 -15.84 -9.13 -5.29
CA LEU A 171 -15.39 -7.80 -4.96
C LEU A 171 -13.90 -7.62 -5.25
N SER A 172 -13.56 -6.47 -5.83
CA SER A 172 -12.21 -5.93 -5.75
C SER A 172 -11.99 -5.20 -4.42
N ASN A 173 -10.87 -4.48 -4.29
CA ASN A 173 -10.67 -3.55 -3.18
C ASN A 173 -11.77 -2.48 -3.10
N ASP A 174 -12.32 -2.05 -4.22
CA ASP A 174 -13.37 -1.03 -4.25
C ASP A 174 -14.66 -1.55 -3.60
N GLY A 175 -15.22 -2.67 -4.07
CA GLY A 175 -16.40 -3.28 -3.46
C GLY A 175 -16.18 -3.70 -2.01
N ALA A 176 -14.97 -4.21 -1.67
CA ALA A 176 -14.62 -4.61 -0.31
C ALA A 176 -14.74 -3.45 0.70
N LEU A 177 -14.43 -2.23 0.28
CA LEU A 177 -14.52 -1.01 1.09
C LEU A 177 -15.94 -0.43 1.19
N ARG A 178 -16.89 -0.98 0.43
CA ARG A 178 -18.30 -0.52 0.37
C ARG A 178 -19.32 -1.53 0.89
N ILE A 179 -18.89 -2.65 1.47
CA ILE A 179 -19.81 -3.63 2.07
C ILE A 179 -20.66 -2.95 3.14
N GLY A 180 -21.95 -2.83 2.91
CA GLY A 180 -22.87 -2.05 3.74
C GLY A 180 -23.39 -2.75 5.00
N ALA A 181 -23.15 -4.06 5.13
CA ALA A 181 -23.52 -4.86 6.30
C ALA A 181 -22.52 -6.01 6.50
N THR A 182 -22.29 -6.42 7.75
CA THR A 182 -21.38 -7.53 8.03
C THR A 182 -21.85 -8.82 7.35
N PRO A 183 -21.09 -9.41 6.41
CA PRO A 183 -21.41 -10.71 5.85
C PRO A 183 -21.27 -11.78 6.93
N LYS A 184 -22.09 -12.81 6.90
CA LYS A 184 -21.94 -13.95 7.83
C LYS A 184 -20.67 -14.73 7.51
N LYS A 185 -20.44 -15.00 6.20
CA LYS A 185 -19.27 -15.67 5.68
C LYS A 185 -18.61 -14.84 4.60
N LEU A 186 -17.33 -14.57 4.75
CA LEU A 186 -16.52 -13.82 3.80
C LEU A 186 -15.37 -14.69 3.31
N GLY A 187 -15.28 -14.89 2.01
CA GLY A 187 -14.13 -15.50 1.36
C GLY A 187 -13.16 -14.44 0.84
N LEU A 188 -11.87 -14.74 0.94
CA LEU A 188 -10.83 -13.94 0.28
C LEU A 188 -9.92 -14.85 -0.54
N ILE A 189 -9.52 -14.40 -1.71
CA ILE A 189 -8.47 -15.04 -2.51
C ILE A 189 -7.27 -14.10 -2.54
N GLY A 190 -6.15 -14.56 -1.97
CA GLY A 190 -4.92 -13.83 -1.77
C GLY A 190 -4.72 -13.34 -0.33
N ALA A 191 -3.67 -13.85 0.34
CA ALA A 191 -3.24 -13.48 1.69
C ALA A 191 -2.16 -12.37 1.68
N GLY A 192 -2.20 -11.48 0.69
CA GLY A 192 -1.37 -10.27 0.65
C GLY A 192 -1.92 -9.15 1.52
N VAL A 193 -1.32 -7.95 1.41
CA VAL A 193 -1.66 -6.75 2.21
C VAL A 193 -3.17 -6.49 2.21
N ILE A 194 -3.79 -6.38 1.03
CA ILE A 194 -5.22 -6.04 0.89
C ILE A 194 -6.10 -7.13 1.51
N GLY A 195 -5.79 -8.41 1.24
CA GLY A 195 -6.56 -9.53 1.76
C GLY A 195 -6.53 -9.60 3.29
N LEU A 196 -5.36 -9.43 3.91
CA LEU A 196 -5.21 -9.46 5.36
C LEU A 196 -5.87 -8.25 6.03
N GLU A 197 -5.73 -7.05 5.46
CA GLU A 197 -6.37 -5.85 5.98
C GLU A 197 -7.89 -5.95 5.92
N MET A 198 -8.46 -6.29 4.78
CA MET A 198 -9.92 -6.43 4.64
C MET A 198 -10.45 -7.61 5.44
N GLY A 199 -9.75 -8.74 5.43
CA GLY A 199 -10.09 -9.90 6.26
C GLY A 199 -10.14 -9.54 7.76
N SER A 200 -9.17 -8.76 8.23
CA SER A 200 -9.11 -8.29 9.62
C SER A 200 -10.28 -7.36 9.97
N VAL A 201 -10.61 -6.38 9.10
CA VAL A 201 -11.76 -5.49 9.30
C VAL A 201 -13.04 -6.28 9.51
N TRP A 202 -13.37 -7.15 8.56
CA TRP A 202 -14.65 -7.87 8.58
C TRP A 202 -14.69 -8.95 9.65
N ARG A 203 -13.54 -9.58 9.96
CA ARG A 203 -13.44 -10.53 11.08
C ARG A 203 -13.71 -9.85 12.43
N ARG A 204 -13.14 -8.67 12.67
CA ARG A 204 -13.35 -7.90 13.92
C ARG A 204 -14.82 -7.49 14.13
N VAL A 205 -15.54 -7.21 13.05
CA VAL A 205 -16.95 -6.84 13.11
C VAL A 205 -17.92 -8.03 13.02
N GLY A 206 -17.40 -9.28 13.07
CA GLY A 206 -18.19 -10.49 13.30
C GLY A 206 -18.37 -11.43 12.11
N ALA A 207 -17.73 -11.20 10.97
CA ALA A 207 -17.76 -12.16 9.85
C ALA A 207 -16.92 -13.41 10.15
N ASP A 208 -17.37 -14.59 9.67
CA ASP A 208 -16.52 -15.79 9.56
C ASP A 208 -15.69 -15.66 8.28
N VAL A 209 -14.38 -15.46 8.43
CA VAL A 209 -13.47 -15.10 7.32
C VAL A 209 -12.55 -16.26 7.00
N THR A 210 -12.54 -16.67 5.72
CA THR A 210 -11.60 -17.66 5.18
C THR A 210 -10.79 -17.04 4.04
N VAL A 211 -9.47 -17.14 4.15
CA VAL A 211 -8.51 -16.64 3.15
C VAL A 211 -7.88 -17.84 2.44
N LEU A 212 -7.98 -17.88 1.12
CA LEU A 212 -7.37 -18.88 0.25
C LEU A 212 -6.13 -18.28 -0.41
N GLU A 213 -4.94 -18.85 -0.16
CA GLU A 213 -3.66 -18.36 -0.71
C GLU A 213 -3.01 -19.43 -1.59
N GLY A 214 -2.72 -19.08 -2.84
CA GLY A 214 -2.11 -19.99 -3.81
C GLY A 214 -0.65 -20.35 -3.50
N LEU A 215 0.07 -19.48 -2.82
CA LEU A 215 1.45 -19.74 -2.43
C LEU A 215 1.52 -20.64 -1.20
N PRO A 216 2.50 -21.57 -1.12
CA PRO A 216 2.68 -22.43 0.05
C PRO A 216 3.26 -21.68 1.26
N THR A 217 3.79 -20.47 1.05
CA THR A 217 4.43 -19.65 2.08
C THR A 217 3.54 -18.45 2.41
N PHE A 218 3.25 -18.26 3.69
CA PHE A 218 2.53 -17.09 4.17
C PHE A 218 3.42 -15.85 4.08
N LEU A 219 2.93 -14.78 3.41
CA LEU A 219 3.65 -13.51 3.25
C LEU A 219 5.11 -13.69 2.77
N GLY A 220 5.32 -14.40 1.68
CA GLY A 220 6.67 -14.77 1.19
C GLY A 220 7.63 -13.59 0.91
N ALA A 221 7.13 -12.35 0.82
CA ALA A 221 7.94 -11.14 0.70
C ALA A 221 8.45 -10.60 2.06
N VAL A 222 7.87 -11.07 3.17
CA VAL A 222 8.24 -10.69 4.55
C VAL A 222 9.33 -11.64 5.06
N ASP A 223 10.16 -11.18 5.99
CA ASP A 223 11.10 -12.05 6.69
C ASP A 223 10.36 -13.24 7.33
N GLU A 224 10.89 -14.46 7.16
CA GLU A 224 10.22 -15.71 7.56
C GLU A 224 9.87 -15.75 9.05
N GLN A 225 10.75 -15.22 9.92
CA GLN A 225 10.50 -15.19 11.36
C GLN A 225 9.34 -14.24 11.69
N ILE A 226 9.31 -13.08 11.06
CA ILE A 226 8.25 -12.08 11.21
C ILE A 226 6.92 -12.61 10.65
N ALA A 227 6.93 -13.22 9.47
CA ALA A 227 5.74 -13.83 8.88
C ALA A 227 5.16 -14.93 9.78
N LYS A 228 6.01 -15.74 10.41
CA LYS A 228 5.60 -16.80 11.35
C LYS A 228 4.94 -16.22 12.60
N GLU A 229 5.48 -15.16 13.19
CA GLU A 229 4.87 -14.49 14.34
C GLU A 229 3.54 -13.83 13.98
N ALA A 230 3.46 -13.16 12.82
CA ALA A 230 2.21 -12.60 12.31
C ALA A 230 1.14 -13.69 12.12
N LYS A 231 1.51 -14.83 11.49
CA LYS A 231 0.58 -15.95 11.27
C LYS A 231 -0.01 -16.47 12.58
N LYS A 232 0.82 -16.63 13.64
CA LYS A 232 0.34 -17.04 14.96
C LYS A 232 -0.70 -16.07 15.53
N ALA A 233 -0.46 -14.76 15.37
CA ALA A 233 -1.39 -13.74 15.85
C ALA A 233 -2.73 -13.80 15.09
N PHE A 234 -2.72 -13.93 13.76
CA PHE A 234 -3.93 -14.06 12.94
C PHE A 234 -4.70 -15.33 13.25
N ASP A 235 -4.02 -16.47 13.45
CA ASP A 235 -4.65 -17.74 13.83
C ASP A 235 -5.37 -17.60 15.18
N LYS A 236 -4.71 -16.96 16.18
CA LYS A 236 -5.30 -16.67 17.48
C LYS A 236 -6.53 -15.76 17.38
N GLN A 237 -6.53 -14.83 16.45
CA GLN A 237 -7.67 -13.95 16.16
C GLN A 237 -8.80 -14.67 15.40
N GLY A 238 -8.56 -15.88 14.91
CA GLY A 238 -9.52 -16.68 14.16
C GLY A 238 -9.64 -16.30 12.69
N LEU A 239 -8.61 -15.69 12.11
CA LEU A 239 -8.50 -15.50 10.66
C LEU A 239 -7.98 -16.81 10.04
N LYS A 240 -8.88 -17.54 9.36
CA LYS A 240 -8.52 -18.82 8.74
C LYS A 240 -7.77 -18.57 7.43
N VAL A 241 -6.49 -18.94 7.35
CA VAL A 241 -5.67 -18.81 6.14
C VAL A 241 -5.23 -20.18 5.67
N GLU A 242 -5.70 -20.59 4.49
CA GLU A 242 -5.31 -21.83 3.82
C GLU A 242 -4.27 -21.53 2.74
N LEU A 243 -3.09 -22.13 2.86
CA LEU A 243 -1.94 -21.93 1.97
C LEU A 243 -1.80 -23.04 0.94
N GLY A 244 -1.17 -22.76 -0.20
CA GLY A 244 -0.86 -23.72 -1.24
C GLY A 244 -2.10 -24.27 -1.95
N VAL A 245 -3.20 -23.51 -1.96
CA VAL A 245 -4.44 -23.91 -2.60
C VAL A 245 -4.42 -23.62 -4.11
N LYS A 246 -5.13 -24.45 -4.87
CA LYS A 246 -5.38 -24.19 -6.30
C LYS A 246 -6.85 -23.83 -6.47
N ILE A 247 -7.11 -22.58 -6.85
CA ILE A 247 -8.47 -22.11 -7.12
C ILE A 247 -8.98 -22.77 -8.41
N GLY A 248 -10.15 -23.35 -8.32
CA GLY A 248 -10.90 -23.94 -9.43
C GLY A 248 -12.04 -23.02 -9.90
N GLU A 249 -13.21 -23.61 -10.12
CA GLU A 249 -14.38 -22.88 -10.57
C GLU A 249 -14.94 -21.97 -9.47
N VAL A 250 -15.32 -20.74 -9.85
CA VAL A 250 -16.04 -19.81 -8.99
C VAL A 250 -17.42 -19.58 -9.56
N LYS A 251 -18.44 -19.92 -8.79
CA LYS A 251 -19.84 -19.78 -9.20
C LYS A 251 -20.52 -18.69 -8.38
N THR A 252 -21.11 -17.74 -9.05
CA THR A 252 -22.05 -16.78 -8.45
C THR A 252 -23.47 -17.29 -8.65
N GLY A 253 -24.23 -17.44 -7.60
CA GLY A 253 -25.61 -17.95 -7.70
C GLY A 253 -26.38 -17.71 -6.40
N GLY A 254 -27.71 -17.75 -6.46
CA GLY A 254 -28.54 -17.54 -5.28
C GLY A 254 -28.14 -16.31 -4.48
N GLU A 255 -27.88 -16.50 -3.19
CA GLU A 255 -27.50 -15.41 -2.28
C GLU A 255 -26.00 -15.24 -2.06
N GLY A 256 -25.11 -16.01 -2.75
CA GLY A 256 -23.68 -16.01 -2.45
C GLY A 256 -22.77 -16.43 -3.60
N VAL A 257 -21.55 -16.83 -3.21
CA VAL A 257 -20.48 -17.30 -4.10
C VAL A 257 -19.96 -18.64 -3.58
N THR A 258 -19.77 -19.59 -4.49
CA THR A 258 -19.12 -20.87 -4.21
C THR A 258 -17.80 -20.94 -4.95
N VAL A 259 -16.73 -21.23 -4.22
CA VAL A 259 -15.37 -21.39 -4.73
C VAL A 259 -14.98 -22.86 -4.60
N ALA A 260 -14.83 -23.57 -5.70
CA ALA A 260 -14.19 -24.87 -5.71
C ALA A 260 -12.67 -24.69 -5.69
N TYR A 261 -11.96 -25.46 -4.88
CA TYR A 261 -10.51 -25.41 -4.83
C TYR A 261 -9.92 -26.76 -4.43
N THR A 262 -8.63 -26.93 -4.67
CA THR A 262 -7.85 -28.09 -4.19
C THR A 262 -6.93 -27.59 -3.08
N ASP A 263 -6.96 -28.23 -1.92
CA ASP A 263 -6.09 -27.88 -0.80
C ASP A 263 -4.64 -28.33 -1.01
N ALA A 264 -3.75 -27.96 -0.08
CA ALA A 264 -2.32 -28.30 -0.16
C ALA A 264 -2.03 -29.82 -0.14
N LYS A 265 -3.00 -30.65 0.27
CA LYS A 265 -2.90 -32.10 0.27
C LYS A 265 -3.41 -32.73 -1.04
N GLY A 266 -3.94 -31.93 -1.94
CA GLY A 266 -4.54 -32.39 -3.19
C GLY A 266 -6.01 -32.82 -3.07
N GLU A 267 -6.66 -32.55 -1.94
CA GLU A 267 -8.07 -32.87 -1.72
C GLU A 267 -8.98 -31.76 -2.30
N ALA A 268 -10.04 -32.17 -2.99
CA ALA A 268 -11.05 -31.24 -3.49
C ALA A 268 -11.88 -30.70 -2.32
N ARG A 269 -12.06 -29.38 -2.30
CA ARG A 269 -12.79 -28.61 -1.29
C ARG A 269 -13.74 -27.63 -1.96
N GLU A 270 -14.69 -27.15 -1.18
CA GLU A 270 -15.62 -26.11 -1.59
C GLU A 270 -15.80 -25.10 -0.46
N LEU A 271 -15.75 -23.81 -0.80
CA LEU A 271 -16.00 -22.70 0.10
C LEU A 271 -17.24 -21.92 -0.37
N ALA A 272 -18.32 -21.97 0.41
CA ALA A 272 -19.54 -21.21 0.17
C ALA A 272 -19.58 -19.99 1.09
N VAL A 273 -19.72 -18.79 0.51
CA VAL A 273 -19.65 -17.48 1.18
C VAL A 273 -20.69 -16.51 0.67
N ASP A 274 -21.05 -15.52 1.47
CA ASP A 274 -21.98 -14.45 1.07
C ASP A 274 -21.31 -13.50 0.07
N LYS A 275 -20.02 -13.22 0.30
CA LYS A 275 -19.19 -12.35 -0.56
C LYS A 275 -17.77 -12.90 -0.68
N LEU A 276 -17.16 -12.66 -1.83
CA LEU A 276 -15.80 -13.06 -2.16
C LEU A 276 -14.98 -11.84 -2.53
N ILE A 277 -13.89 -11.57 -1.81
CA ILE A 277 -12.91 -10.52 -2.18
C ILE A 277 -11.76 -11.20 -2.92
N VAL A 278 -11.39 -10.67 -4.10
CA VAL A 278 -10.25 -11.13 -4.88
C VAL A 278 -9.13 -10.09 -4.79
N SER A 279 -8.01 -10.47 -4.16
CA SER A 279 -6.87 -9.60 -3.86
C SER A 279 -5.52 -10.24 -4.26
N ILE A 280 -5.46 -10.72 -5.51
CA ILE A 280 -4.31 -11.46 -6.07
C ILE A 280 -3.26 -10.56 -6.76
N GLY A 281 -3.24 -9.28 -6.42
CA GLY A 281 -2.31 -8.29 -6.94
C GLY A 281 -2.98 -7.23 -7.82
N ARG A 282 -2.14 -6.43 -8.47
CA ARG A 282 -2.54 -5.30 -9.30
C ARG A 282 -1.83 -5.35 -10.65
N VAL A 283 -2.37 -4.66 -11.64
CA VAL A 283 -1.79 -4.51 -12.98
C VAL A 283 -1.64 -3.03 -13.32
N PRO A 284 -0.58 -2.63 -14.07
CA PRO A 284 -0.42 -1.25 -14.52
C PRO A 284 -1.65 -0.76 -15.28
N ASN A 285 -2.00 0.52 -15.12
CA ASN A 285 -3.14 1.14 -15.80
C ASN A 285 -2.66 2.00 -16.98
N THR A 286 -2.66 1.42 -18.18
CA THR A 286 -2.39 2.13 -19.43
C THR A 286 -3.65 2.24 -20.31
N ILE A 287 -4.81 1.84 -19.79
CA ILE A 287 -6.09 1.83 -20.52
C ILE A 287 -6.49 3.26 -20.86
N GLY A 288 -6.70 3.51 -22.15
CA GLY A 288 -7.11 4.83 -22.66
C GLY A 288 -6.01 5.90 -22.65
N LEU A 289 -4.76 5.54 -22.32
CA LEU A 289 -3.61 6.44 -22.40
C LEU A 289 -3.17 6.68 -23.87
N ASN A 290 -3.47 5.73 -24.77
CA ASN A 290 -3.10 5.76 -26.20
C ASN A 290 -1.58 5.84 -26.42
N PRO A 291 -0.76 4.96 -25.80
CA PRO A 291 0.70 5.01 -25.85
C PRO A 291 1.25 4.83 -27.27
N GLU A 292 0.56 4.06 -28.11
CA GLU A 292 0.92 3.78 -29.50
C GLU A 292 0.91 5.03 -30.40
N ALA A 293 0.06 6.02 -30.09
CA ALA A 293 -0.03 7.28 -30.87
C ALA A 293 1.30 8.07 -30.90
N VAL A 294 2.16 7.82 -29.91
CA VAL A 294 3.45 8.52 -29.76
C VAL A 294 4.65 7.55 -29.73
N GLY A 295 4.40 6.23 -29.80
CA GLY A 295 5.43 5.21 -29.69
C GLY A 295 5.99 5.02 -28.29
N LEU A 296 5.20 5.24 -27.25
CA LEU A 296 5.57 4.97 -25.85
C LEU A 296 5.64 3.46 -25.63
N GLN A 297 6.77 2.97 -25.10
CA GLN A 297 7.03 1.54 -24.91
C GLN A 297 6.43 1.01 -23.64
N LEU A 298 5.78 -0.16 -23.75
CA LEU A 298 5.27 -0.94 -22.63
C LEU A 298 6.04 -2.27 -22.56
N ASP A 299 6.18 -2.82 -21.35
CA ASP A 299 6.71 -4.16 -21.13
C ASP A 299 5.62 -5.24 -21.35
N GLU A 300 5.98 -6.51 -21.22
CA GLU A 300 5.09 -7.67 -21.37
C GLU A 300 3.94 -7.70 -20.35
N ARG A 301 4.06 -6.96 -19.25
CA ARG A 301 3.04 -6.83 -18.19
C ARG A 301 2.17 -5.60 -18.37
N GLY A 302 2.41 -4.80 -19.41
CA GLY A 302 1.71 -3.55 -19.68
C GLY A 302 2.20 -2.36 -18.87
N ALA A 303 3.34 -2.46 -18.18
CA ALA A 303 3.97 -1.33 -17.51
C ALA A 303 4.75 -0.47 -18.49
N ILE A 304 4.77 0.84 -18.25
CA ILE A 304 5.59 1.76 -19.05
C ILE A 304 7.06 1.50 -18.73
N VAL A 305 7.86 1.28 -19.78
CA VAL A 305 9.30 1.06 -19.65
C VAL A 305 10.00 2.38 -19.31
N VAL A 306 10.73 2.38 -18.20
CA VAL A 306 11.52 3.53 -17.75
C VAL A 306 12.91 3.11 -17.29
N ASP A 307 13.86 4.04 -17.37
CA ASP A 307 15.18 3.90 -16.77
C ASP A 307 15.17 4.13 -15.24
N ALA A 308 16.35 4.16 -14.61
CA ALA A 308 16.49 4.41 -13.18
C ALA A 308 15.96 5.80 -12.77
N ASP A 309 15.99 6.76 -13.67
CA ASP A 309 15.55 8.13 -13.47
C ASP A 309 14.06 8.37 -13.79
N CYS A 310 13.30 7.31 -14.06
CA CYS A 310 11.89 7.37 -14.50
C CYS A 310 11.68 7.99 -15.89
N LYS A 311 12.72 8.08 -16.75
CA LYS A 311 12.59 8.50 -18.14
C LYS A 311 12.08 7.36 -19.00
N THR A 312 11.14 7.66 -19.89
CA THR A 312 10.68 6.71 -20.90
C THR A 312 11.60 6.72 -22.15
N ASN A 313 11.27 5.90 -23.14
CA ASN A 313 11.91 5.94 -24.45
C ASN A 313 11.67 7.23 -25.26
N LEU A 314 10.69 8.04 -24.83
CA LEU A 314 10.32 9.29 -25.50
C LEU A 314 11.03 10.48 -24.85
N PRO A 315 11.50 11.45 -25.65
CA PRO A 315 12.08 12.69 -25.09
C PRO A 315 11.01 13.44 -24.28
N SER A 316 11.40 13.96 -23.12
CA SER A 316 10.52 14.78 -22.26
C SER A 316 9.25 14.07 -21.77
N VAL A 317 9.22 12.73 -21.78
CA VAL A 317 8.14 11.92 -21.22
C VAL A 317 8.69 11.04 -20.10
N TRP A 318 8.06 11.15 -18.96
CA TRP A 318 8.39 10.48 -17.70
C TRP A 318 7.22 9.64 -17.24
N ALA A 319 7.48 8.61 -16.45
CA ALA A 319 6.39 7.85 -15.83
C ALA A 319 6.78 7.43 -14.40
N VAL A 320 5.81 7.46 -13.48
CA VAL A 320 6.01 7.23 -12.04
C VAL A 320 4.88 6.40 -11.43
N GLY A 321 5.15 5.79 -10.30
CA GLY A 321 4.18 5.07 -9.48
C GLY A 321 3.91 3.65 -9.98
N ASP A 322 2.65 3.21 -9.83
CA ASP A 322 2.26 1.82 -10.12
C ASP A 322 2.27 1.47 -11.61
N VAL A 323 2.27 2.46 -12.49
CA VAL A 323 2.30 2.25 -13.94
C VAL A 323 3.69 1.87 -14.46
N VAL A 324 4.72 1.95 -13.61
CA VAL A 324 6.11 1.56 -13.92
C VAL A 324 6.59 0.42 -13.01
N ARG A 325 7.86 0.06 -13.17
CA ARG A 325 8.56 -0.96 -12.37
C ARG A 325 8.56 -0.70 -10.85
N GLY A 326 8.86 -1.73 -10.08
CA GLY A 326 9.03 -1.68 -8.62
C GLY A 326 7.77 -1.96 -7.85
N PRO A 327 7.77 -1.75 -6.54
CA PRO A 327 6.61 -1.99 -5.70
C PRO A 327 5.51 -0.97 -5.97
N MET A 328 4.26 -1.44 -5.97
CA MET A 328 3.08 -0.58 -6.13
C MET A 328 2.70 0.03 -4.77
N LEU A 329 3.47 1.03 -4.34
CA LEU A 329 3.35 1.72 -3.05
C LEU A 329 3.18 3.23 -3.26
N ALA A 330 2.25 3.84 -2.52
CA ALA A 330 1.93 5.26 -2.65
C ALA A 330 3.15 6.15 -2.37
N HIS A 331 3.88 5.90 -1.27
CA HIS A 331 5.07 6.68 -0.90
C HIS A 331 6.23 6.52 -1.89
N LYS A 332 6.42 5.33 -2.50
CA LYS A 332 7.37 5.17 -3.62
C LYS A 332 6.98 6.06 -4.81
N ALA A 333 5.70 6.12 -5.14
CA ALA A 333 5.21 6.96 -6.22
C ALA A 333 5.38 8.48 -5.91
N GLU A 334 5.19 8.88 -4.66
CA GLU A 334 5.39 10.25 -4.19
C GLU A 334 6.85 10.68 -4.35
N GLU A 335 7.81 9.86 -3.89
CA GLU A 335 9.23 10.13 -4.02
C GLU A 335 9.69 10.15 -5.50
N GLU A 336 9.21 9.22 -6.34
CA GLU A 336 9.45 9.26 -7.78
C GLU A 336 8.89 10.57 -8.39
N GLY A 337 7.70 11.00 -7.97
CA GLY A 337 7.07 12.22 -8.44
C GLY A 337 7.88 13.49 -8.10
N VAL A 338 8.38 13.59 -6.88
CA VAL A 338 9.29 14.67 -6.45
C VAL A 338 10.56 14.65 -7.28
N ALA A 339 11.23 13.49 -7.36
CA ALA A 339 12.49 13.34 -8.06
C ALA A 339 12.39 13.69 -9.55
N VAL A 340 11.29 13.28 -10.22
CA VAL A 340 11.05 13.62 -11.64
C VAL A 340 10.82 15.11 -11.81
N ALA A 341 10.03 15.78 -10.95
CA ALA A 341 9.84 17.22 -11.02
C ALA A 341 11.17 17.99 -10.86
N GLU A 342 12.02 17.55 -9.95
CA GLU A 342 13.35 18.12 -9.71
C GLU A 342 14.30 17.88 -10.90
N ARG A 343 14.30 16.69 -11.51
CA ARG A 343 15.07 16.39 -12.72
C ARG A 343 14.63 17.25 -13.92
N ILE A 344 13.34 17.48 -14.08
CA ILE A 344 12.79 18.41 -15.10
C ILE A 344 13.32 19.81 -14.88
N ALA A 345 13.50 20.24 -13.64
CA ALA A 345 14.08 21.54 -13.27
C ALA A 345 15.63 21.57 -13.36
N GLY A 346 16.27 20.49 -13.81
CA GLY A 346 17.73 20.40 -13.87
C GLY A 346 18.42 20.18 -12.51
N GLN A 347 17.67 19.79 -11.49
CA GLN A 347 18.17 19.47 -10.16
C GLN A 347 18.46 17.95 -10.04
N HIS A 348 19.17 17.57 -8.98
CA HIS A 348 19.42 16.17 -8.66
C HIS A 348 18.23 15.57 -7.89
N GLY A 349 17.36 14.86 -8.60
CA GLY A 349 16.28 14.08 -7.98
C GLY A 349 16.81 12.77 -7.39
N HIS A 350 16.45 12.48 -6.14
CA HIS A 350 16.93 11.29 -5.42
C HIS A 350 15.78 10.36 -5.05
N VAL A 351 15.92 9.05 -5.33
CA VAL A 351 15.07 7.97 -4.81
C VAL A 351 15.96 6.78 -4.50
N ASN A 352 15.96 6.34 -3.25
CA ASN A 352 16.65 5.13 -2.85
C ASN A 352 15.66 3.96 -2.76
N PHE A 353 15.65 3.10 -3.77
CA PHE A 353 14.73 1.95 -3.81
C PHE A 353 15.04 0.88 -2.76
N ASN A 354 16.22 0.89 -2.14
CA ASN A 354 16.58 -0.06 -1.08
C ASN A 354 16.02 0.32 0.29
N THR A 355 15.58 1.57 0.46
CA THR A 355 15.07 2.10 1.74
C THR A 355 13.58 2.41 1.69
N ILE A 356 12.85 1.89 0.70
CA ILE A 356 11.39 2.00 0.64
C ILE A 356 10.77 1.06 1.68
N PRO A 357 10.05 1.56 2.69
CA PRO A 357 9.41 0.71 3.68
C PRO A 357 8.15 0.05 3.13
N TRP A 358 7.86 -1.14 3.64
CA TRP A 358 6.60 -1.84 3.41
C TRP A 358 5.82 -1.92 4.71
N VAL A 359 4.51 -1.80 4.63
CA VAL A 359 3.63 -1.86 5.80
C VAL A 359 2.35 -2.61 5.49
N ILE A 360 1.92 -3.46 6.44
CA ILE A 360 0.59 -4.07 6.50
C ILE A 360 -0.06 -3.57 7.80
N TYR A 361 -1.16 -2.84 7.70
CA TYR A 361 -1.80 -2.12 8.81
C TYR A 361 -2.83 -2.97 9.57
N THR A 362 -2.55 -4.25 9.70
CA THR A 362 -3.34 -5.15 10.56
C THR A 362 -3.03 -4.90 12.04
N SER A 363 -3.59 -5.67 12.97
CA SER A 363 -3.13 -5.72 14.36
C SER A 363 -2.82 -7.19 14.68
N PRO A 364 -1.52 -7.54 14.91
CA PRO A 364 -0.36 -6.66 14.88
C PRO A 364 -0.11 -6.07 13.48
N GLU A 365 0.49 -4.88 13.43
CA GLU A 365 1.05 -4.33 12.21
C GLU A 365 2.32 -5.09 11.80
N ILE A 366 2.62 -5.10 10.52
CA ILE A 366 3.85 -5.68 9.99
C ILE A 366 4.54 -4.61 9.15
N ALA A 367 5.81 -4.30 9.44
CA ALA A 367 6.57 -3.34 8.68
C ALA A 367 8.00 -3.84 8.44
N TRP A 368 8.56 -3.49 7.28
CA TRP A 368 9.95 -3.84 6.98
C TRP A 368 10.58 -2.88 5.97
N VAL A 369 11.88 -2.80 6.01
CA VAL A 369 12.73 -2.09 5.05
C VAL A 369 13.99 -2.88 4.80
N GLY A 370 14.53 -2.82 3.59
CA GLY A 370 15.73 -3.51 3.18
C GLY A 370 15.51 -5.00 2.90
N ARG A 371 16.55 -5.80 3.10
CA ARG A 371 16.62 -7.22 2.71
C ARG A 371 16.16 -8.13 3.83
N THR A 372 15.46 -9.19 3.49
CA THR A 372 15.08 -10.26 4.43
C THR A 372 16.24 -11.22 4.66
N GLU A 373 16.20 -11.96 5.77
CA GLU A 373 17.23 -12.96 6.09
C GLU A 373 17.34 -14.06 5.03
N GLN A 374 16.20 -14.51 4.49
CA GLN A 374 16.20 -15.51 3.42
C GLN A 374 16.84 -14.98 2.12
N GLN A 375 16.68 -13.70 1.78
CA GLN A 375 17.36 -13.08 0.65
C GLN A 375 18.87 -12.98 0.87
N LEU A 376 19.31 -12.58 2.07
CA LEU A 376 20.74 -12.54 2.40
C LEU A 376 21.39 -13.91 2.31
N LYS A 377 20.71 -14.95 2.82
CA LYS A 377 21.15 -16.36 2.73
C LYS A 377 21.26 -16.82 1.26
N ALA A 378 20.24 -16.54 0.46
CA ALA A 378 20.21 -16.93 -0.96
C ALA A 378 21.34 -16.29 -1.76
N ASP A 379 21.68 -15.04 -1.44
CA ASP A 379 22.73 -14.28 -2.12
C ASP A 379 24.15 -14.50 -1.49
N GLY A 380 24.28 -15.35 -0.47
CA GLY A 380 25.55 -15.68 0.19
C GLY A 380 26.16 -14.52 0.97
N VAL A 381 25.38 -13.50 1.33
CA VAL A 381 25.84 -12.35 2.12
C VAL A 381 26.08 -12.78 3.56
N GLN A 382 27.24 -12.44 4.12
CA GLN A 382 27.56 -12.67 5.52
C GLN A 382 26.90 -11.58 6.37
N TYR A 383 26.09 -11.98 7.32
CA TYR A 383 25.31 -11.05 8.15
C TYR A 383 25.28 -11.54 9.61
N LYS A 384 24.92 -10.62 10.51
CA LYS A 384 24.49 -10.88 11.88
C LYS A 384 23.02 -10.53 12.02
N ALA A 385 22.32 -11.22 12.91
CA ALA A 385 20.91 -10.96 13.18
C ALA A 385 20.70 -10.70 14.69
N GLY A 386 19.89 -9.70 15.00
CA GLY A 386 19.45 -9.39 16.37
C GLY A 386 17.93 -9.30 16.43
N THR A 387 17.33 -9.82 17.50
CA THR A 387 15.88 -9.78 17.72
C THR A 387 15.54 -9.36 19.13
N PHE A 388 14.43 -8.64 19.29
CA PHE A 388 13.90 -8.28 20.59
C PHE A 388 12.36 -8.36 20.60
N PRO A 389 11.76 -9.14 21.53
CA PRO A 389 10.31 -9.31 21.60
C PRO A 389 9.66 -8.14 22.35
N PHE A 390 8.49 -7.68 21.89
CA PHE A 390 7.72 -6.66 22.61
C PHE A 390 7.25 -7.12 24.00
N LEU A 391 7.21 -8.44 24.26
CA LEU A 391 6.95 -8.99 25.59
C LEU A 391 7.95 -8.48 26.64
N ALA A 392 9.18 -8.16 26.27
CA ALA A 392 10.20 -7.63 27.15
C ALA A 392 10.21 -6.08 27.23
N ASN A 393 9.37 -5.40 26.43
CA ASN A 393 9.30 -3.95 26.38
C ASN A 393 8.29 -3.39 27.40
N GLY A 394 8.73 -2.47 28.26
CA GLY A 394 7.89 -1.89 29.33
C GLY A 394 6.69 -1.08 28.80
N ARG A 395 6.85 -0.36 27.67
CA ARG A 395 5.75 0.40 27.07
C ARG A 395 4.70 -0.52 26.44
N ALA A 396 5.11 -1.59 25.76
CA ALA A 396 4.22 -2.59 25.20
C ALA A 396 3.35 -3.25 26.29
N ARG A 397 3.96 -3.56 27.44
CA ARG A 397 3.21 -4.06 28.62
C ARG A 397 2.19 -3.04 29.14
N ALA A 398 2.59 -1.76 29.22
CA ALA A 398 1.68 -0.69 29.66
C ALA A 398 0.51 -0.45 28.69
N LEU A 399 0.70 -0.71 27.38
CA LEU A 399 -0.34 -0.64 26.37
C LEU A 399 -1.28 -1.86 26.38
N GLY A 400 -0.88 -2.97 27.04
CA GLY A 400 -1.59 -4.24 26.97
C GLY A 400 -1.38 -5.02 25.67
N ASP A 401 -0.46 -4.59 24.81
CA ASP A 401 -0.12 -5.29 23.56
C ASP A 401 1.39 -5.58 23.51
N THR A 402 1.72 -6.82 23.76
CA THR A 402 3.10 -7.34 23.75
C THR A 402 3.38 -8.26 22.57
N THR A 403 2.50 -8.22 21.55
CA THR A 403 2.57 -9.11 20.39
C THR A 403 3.78 -8.76 19.53
N GLY A 404 4.55 -9.79 19.17
CA GLY A 404 5.57 -9.69 18.12
C GLY A 404 6.96 -9.24 18.58
N MET A 405 7.75 -8.72 17.63
CA MET A 405 9.16 -8.41 17.81
C MET A 405 9.70 -7.42 16.78
N VAL A 406 10.89 -6.92 17.07
CA VAL A 406 11.78 -6.22 16.14
C VAL A 406 12.95 -7.13 15.78
N LYS A 407 13.36 -7.15 14.50
CA LYS A 407 14.51 -7.90 14.00
C LYS A 407 15.39 -6.98 13.15
N PHE A 408 16.69 -6.98 13.44
CA PHE A 408 17.76 -6.33 12.70
C PHE A 408 18.61 -7.35 11.95
N LEU A 409 19.05 -6.99 10.76
CA LEU A 409 20.03 -7.70 9.95
C LEU A 409 21.13 -6.70 9.60
N ALA A 410 22.37 -6.99 9.99
CA ALA A 410 23.52 -6.14 9.74
C ALA A 410 24.63 -6.91 9.03
N ASP A 411 25.40 -6.23 8.18
CA ASP A 411 26.57 -6.81 7.53
C ASP A 411 27.58 -7.29 8.57
N ALA A 412 28.13 -8.50 8.38
CA ALA A 412 29.02 -9.11 9.37
C ALA A 412 30.35 -8.39 9.55
N ALA A 413 30.83 -7.69 8.50
CA ALA A 413 32.11 -7.02 8.49
C ALA A 413 32.02 -5.52 8.81
N THR A 414 31.01 -4.84 8.26
CA THR A 414 30.88 -3.37 8.35
C THR A 414 29.88 -2.92 9.39
N ASP A 415 29.00 -3.83 9.86
CA ASP A 415 27.86 -3.57 10.73
C ASP A 415 26.78 -2.67 10.10
N GLU A 416 26.88 -2.34 8.79
CA GLU A 416 25.85 -1.59 8.08
C GLU A 416 24.49 -2.31 8.14
N ILE A 417 23.41 -1.59 8.39
CA ILE A 417 22.07 -2.16 8.49
C ILE A 417 21.60 -2.58 7.09
N LEU A 418 21.35 -3.88 6.90
CA LEU A 418 20.90 -4.50 5.66
C LEU A 418 19.38 -4.64 5.59
N GLY A 419 18.73 -4.71 6.73
CA GLY A 419 17.28 -4.80 6.80
C GLY A 419 16.76 -4.76 8.22
N VAL A 420 15.56 -4.21 8.40
CA VAL A 420 14.84 -4.17 9.66
C VAL A 420 13.41 -4.62 9.44
N HIS A 421 12.93 -5.48 10.33
CA HIS A 421 11.63 -6.13 10.20
C HIS A 421 10.91 -6.08 11.54
N ILE A 422 9.66 -5.66 11.53
CA ILE A 422 8.86 -5.46 12.74
C ILE A 422 7.50 -6.14 12.57
N VAL A 423 7.05 -6.86 13.58
CA VAL A 423 5.66 -7.25 13.75
C VAL A 423 5.24 -6.87 15.15
N GLY A 424 4.18 -6.06 15.28
CA GLY A 424 3.73 -5.61 16.60
C GLY A 424 2.98 -4.28 16.57
N PRO A 425 2.76 -3.68 17.75
CA PRO A 425 2.06 -2.40 17.85
C PRO A 425 2.88 -1.28 17.21
N MET A 426 2.22 -0.40 16.44
CA MET A 426 2.82 0.80 15.84
C MET A 426 4.03 0.51 14.93
N ALA A 427 4.11 -0.69 14.32
CA ALA A 427 5.22 -1.04 13.45
C ALA A 427 5.35 -0.09 12.25
N SER A 428 4.24 0.46 11.76
CA SER A 428 4.17 1.44 10.68
C SER A 428 4.91 2.74 11.00
N GLU A 429 4.90 3.17 12.26
CA GLU A 429 5.60 4.36 12.72
C GLU A 429 7.06 4.04 13.09
N LEU A 430 7.28 2.91 13.79
CA LEU A 430 8.60 2.49 14.24
C LEU A 430 9.57 2.23 13.10
N ILE A 431 9.10 1.74 11.95
CA ILE A 431 9.96 1.44 10.79
C ILE A 431 10.66 2.69 10.24
N SER A 432 10.11 3.89 10.46
CA SER A 432 10.66 5.14 9.96
C SER A 432 12.05 5.45 10.51
N GLU A 433 12.33 5.07 11.77
CA GLU A 433 13.67 5.17 12.35
C GLU A 433 14.68 4.33 11.57
N ALA A 434 14.31 3.09 11.22
CA ALA A 434 15.16 2.20 10.44
C ALA A 434 15.37 2.73 9.01
N VAL A 435 14.35 3.31 8.37
CA VAL A 435 14.47 3.93 7.05
C VAL A 435 15.50 5.06 7.08
N VAL A 436 15.41 5.97 8.06
CA VAL A 436 16.37 7.07 8.23
C VAL A 436 17.78 6.51 8.46
N ALA A 437 17.94 5.54 9.34
CA ALA A 437 19.24 4.93 9.60
C ALA A 437 19.87 4.30 8.35
N MET A 438 19.09 3.53 7.59
CA MET A 438 19.55 2.89 6.35
C MET A 438 19.86 3.90 5.24
N GLU A 439 19.08 4.99 5.13
CA GLU A 439 19.31 6.05 4.15
C GLU A 439 20.67 6.73 4.37
N PHE A 440 21.06 6.92 5.64
CA PHE A 440 22.36 7.46 6.02
C PHE A 440 23.46 6.39 6.20
N LYS A 441 23.18 5.12 5.84
CA LYS A 441 24.12 3.98 5.94
C LYS A 441 24.66 3.78 7.36
N ALA A 442 23.79 3.95 8.35
CA ALA A 442 24.12 3.71 9.74
C ALA A 442 24.41 2.22 10.01
N SER A 443 25.26 1.98 11.01
CA SER A 443 25.49 0.66 11.56
C SER A 443 24.43 0.29 12.61
N ALA A 444 24.31 -1.00 12.94
CA ALA A 444 23.49 -1.45 14.06
C ALA A 444 24.00 -0.84 15.38
N GLU A 445 25.32 -0.67 15.53
CA GLU A 445 25.93 -0.02 16.69
C GLU A 445 25.50 1.45 16.84
N ASP A 446 25.30 2.19 15.74
CA ASP A 446 24.81 3.57 15.84
C ASP A 446 23.43 3.62 16.51
N ILE A 447 22.48 2.78 16.10
CA ILE A 447 21.15 2.68 16.72
C ILE A 447 21.25 2.20 18.18
N ALA A 448 22.12 1.23 18.46
CA ALA A 448 22.34 0.69 19.80
C ALA A 448 22.83 1.75 20.80
N ARG A 449 23.53 2.80 20.34
CA ARG A 449 24.09 3.87 21.19
C ARG A 449 23.24 5.12 21.29
N ILE A 450 22.28 5.32 20.39
CA ILE A 450 21.39 6.48 20.44
C ILE A 450 20.48 6.40 21.68
N CYS A 451 20.25 7.55 22.32
CA CYS A 451 19.33 7.65 23.43
C CYS A 451 17.89 7.57 22.95
N HIS A 452 17.15 6.56 23.39
CA HIS A 452 15.72 6.42 23.13
C HIS A 452 14.92 6.88 24.36
N ALA A 453 13.73 7.44 24.12
CA ALA A 453 12.85 7.85 25.20
C ALA A 453 12.38 6.65 26.02
N HIS A 454 12.34 6.80 27.36
CA HIS A 454 11.81 5.77 28.27
C HIS A 454 10.55 6.27 28.99
N PRO A 455 9.44 5.48 29.03
CA PRO A 455 9.25 4.20 28.29
C PRO A 455 8.70 4.44 26.88
N SER A 456 9.21 3.74 25.91
CA SER A 456 8.75 3.81 24.52
C SER A 456 8.79 2.45 23.81
N LEU A 457 8.05 2.31 22.70
CA LEU A 457 8.14 1.13 21.85
C LEU A 457 9.46 1.10 21.06
N SER A 458 10.03 2.27 20.73
CA SER A 458 11.31 2.38 20.00
C SER A 458 12.52 1.86 20.81
N GLU A 459 12.40 1.69 22.14
CA GLU A 459 13.41 0.95 22.88
C GLU A 459 13.56 -0.51 22.40
N ALA A 460 12.50 -1.11 21.83
CA ALA A 460 12.61 -2.43 21.21
C ALA A 460 13.49 -2.40 19.94
N THR A 461 13.50 -1.29 19.19
CA THR A 461 14.41 -1.08 18.06
C THR A 461 15.86 -1.05 18.53
N LYS A 462 16.16 -0.28 19.57
CA LYS A 462 17.48 -0.22 20.21
C LYS A 462 17.95 -1.59 20.72
N GLU A 463 17.09 -2.29 21.44
CA GLU A 463 17.43 -3.61 22.00
C GLU A 463 17.67 -4.66 20.89
N ALA A 464 16.90 -4.61 19.79
CA ALA A 464 17.13 -5.47 18.65
C ALA A 464 18.47 -5.15 17.94
N ALA A 465 18.86 -3.89 17.88
CA ALA A 465 20.18 -3.48 17.38
C ALA A 465 21.32 -3.97 18.33
N LEU A 466 21.14 -3.86 19.65
CA LEU A 466 22.07 -4.44 20.64
C LEU A 466 22.17 -5.97 20.51
N ALA A 467 21.07 -6.63 20.19
CA ALA A 467 21.01 -8.09 20.01
C ALA A 467 21.87 -8.58 18.83
N VAL A 468 22.17 -7.76 17.84
CA VAL A 468 23.08 -8.08 16.71
C VAL A 468 24.43 -8.58 17.23
N ASP A 469 24.92 -7.97 18.31
CA ASP A 469 26.15 -8.36 18.99
C ASP A 469 25.91 -9.08 20.36
N LYS A 470 24.69 -9.59 20.56
CA LYS A 470 24.30 -10.33 21.79
C LYS A 470 24.45 -9.49 23.08
N ARG A 471 24.13 -8.21 23.01
CA ARG A 471 24.29 -7.24 24.11
C ARG A 471 22.95 -6.67 24.61
N THR A 472 21.84 -7.36 24.42
CA THR A 472 20.55 -6.95 24.99
C THR A 472 20.65 -6.70 26.48
N LEU A 473 19.97 -5.67 26.97
CA LEU A 473 20.00 -5.26 28.38
C LEU A 473 18.71 -5.70 29.12
N ASN A 474 17.61 -5.84 28.39
CA ASN A 474 16.29 -6.12 28.97
C ASN A 474 15.71 -7.49 28.59
N PHE A 475 16.50 -8.34 27.94
CA PHE A 475 16.05 -9.69 27.50
C PHE A 475 17.20 -10.68 27.38
#